data_eeef143fca83571ddcea5f3688333ee9
#
_entry.id   eeef143fca83571ddcea5f3688333ee9
#
_cell.length_a   1.000
_cell.length_b   1.000
_cell.length_c   1.000
_cell.angle_alpha   90.00
_cell.angle_beta   90.00
_cell.angle_gamma   90.00
#
_symmetry.space_group_name_H-M   'P 1'
#
loop_
_entity.id
_entity.type
_entity.pdbx_description
1 polymer ?
#
loop_
_entity_poly.entity_id
_entity_poly.type
_entity_poly.pdbx_seq_one_letter_code
_entity_poly.pdbx_strand_id
1 'polypeptide(L)'
;VAFPTVTSTATTNGTTATASAVVNLPATVNAGDTLIVFHRSASSGVHGYPGGWTEFFDLGTPDETSAAWKKADGSEGGTTITITQTSSKFASVAYAIAGEDPAVTPPESSVGASGNSAGPDPDNLAPAGGGGGAKDYLWLALMGIEGEQTSPPTYPANYTENQNAADSGTAGAITTNCRVAVAKRTDLNAASENPGAFTVSVADDWRAFTFAVHPAPPPGAGQPTVKRWGGVPFARPTPAGLW
;
A
#
# COMPACT_ATOMS: atom_id res chain seq x y z
N VAL A 1 -13.91 -5.22 -15.22
CA VAL A 1 -12.66 -4.49 -14.91
C VAL A 1 -11.71 -5.49 -14.30
N ALA A 2 -10.44 -5.44 -14.64
CA ALA A 2 -9.44 -6.30 -14.00
C ALA A 2 -9.04 -5.67 -12.66
N PHE A 3 -8.86 -6.50 -11.62
CA PHE A 3 -8.28 -6.07 -10.37
C PHE A 3 -6.86 -5.52 -10.56
N PRO A 4 -6.42 -4.54 -9.78
CA PRO A 4 -5.00 -4.31 -9.61
C PRO A 4 -4.34 -5.59 -9.11
N THR A 5 -3.12 -5.84 -9.55
CA THR A 5 -2.45 -7.12 -9.32
C THR A 5 -1.12 -6.89 -8.61
N VAL A 6 -0.89 -7.61 -7.51
CA VAL A 6 0.43 -7.70 -6.90
C VAL A 6 1.35 -8.46 -7.87
N THR A 7 2.38 -7.80 -8.36
CA THR A 7 3.35 -8.38 -9.31
C THR A 7 4.52 -9.03 -8.60
N SER A 8 4.93 -8.47 -7.47
CA SER A 8 6.04 -8.98 -6.65
C SER A 8 5.98 -8.40 -5.25
N THR A 9 6.61 -9.09 -4.30
CA THR A 9 6.74 -8.66 -2.90
C THR A 9 8.15 -8.84 -2.40
N ALA A 10 8.51 -8.13 -1.33
CA ALA A 10 9.74 -8.35 -0.58
C ALA A 10 9.49 -8.19 0.91
N THR A 11 10.28 -8.88 1.70
CA THR A 11 10.31 -8.73 3.16
C THR A 11 11.72 -8.39 3.62
N THR A 12 11.83 -7.64 4.71
CA THR A 12 13.10 -7.31 5.34
C THR A 12 13.00 -7.48 6.85
N ASN A 13 13.91 -8.27 7.40
CA ASN A 13 14.02 -8.54 8.83
C ASN A 13 15.28 -7.84 9.37
N GLY A 14 15.10 -6.72 10.04
CA GLY A 14 16.18 -5.90 10.60
C GLY A 14 16.58 -6.36 12.00
N THR A 15 17.34 -7.45 12.10
CA THR A 15 17.73 -8.11 13.38
C THR A 15 18.73 -7.32 14.21
N THR A 16 19.36 -6.31 13.63
CA THR A 16 20.35 -5.45 14.31
C THR A 16 19.81 -4.03 14.38
N ALA A 17 19.93 -3.42 15.57
CA ALA A 17 19.52 -2.02 15.74
C ALA A 17 20.33 -1.06 14.86
N THR A 18 19.65 -0.20 14.13
CA THR A 18 20.25 0.78 13.23
C THR A 18 19.38 2.03 13.12
N ALA A 19 20.00 3.17 12.86
CA ALA A 19 19.31 4.40 12.52
C ALA A 19 19.05 4.54 10.99
N SER A 20 19.53 3.58 10.20
CA SER A 20 19.41 3.55 8.75
C SER A 20 18.94 2.17 8.32
N ALA A 21 17.62 1.96 8.31
CA ALA A 21 17.00 0.70 7.94
C ALA A 21 17.10 0.48 6.42
N VAL A 22 17.89 -0.49 5.99
CA VAL A 22 17.98 -0.89 4.57
C VAL A 22 16.87 -1.88 4.28
N VAL A 23 15.92 -1.49 3.44
CA VAL A 23 14.70 -2.24 3.13
C VAL A 23 14.75 -2.74 1.69
N ASN A 24 14.54 -4.04 1.50
CA ASN A 24 14.49 -4.67 0.19
C ASN A 24 13.22 -4.25 -0.58
N LEU A 25 13.37 -3.93 -1.84
CA LEU A 25 12.26 -3.76 -2.77
C LEU A 25 11.98 -5.07 -3.52
N PRO A 26 10.74 -5.26 -4.04
CA PRO A 26 10.37 -6.43 -4.81
C PRO A 26 11.32 -6.70 -5.98
N ALA A 27 11.59 -7.97 -6.28
CA ALA A 27 12.54 -8.35 -7.33
C ALA A 27 12.08 -7.93 -8.73
N THR A 28 10.77 -7.93 -8.97
CA THR A 28 10.16 -7.50 -10.24
C THR A 28 9.36 -6.24 -10.00
N VAL A 29 9.77 -5.17 -10.65
CA VAL A 29 9.08 -3.87 -10.65
C VAL A 29 9.11 -3.33 -12.07
N ASN A 30 7.94 -3.02 -12.63
CA ASN A 30 7.84 -2.42 -13.95
C ASN A 30 7.60 -0.91 -13.84
N ALA A 31 7.98 -0.17 -14.87
CA ALA A 31 7.63 1.23 -14.98
C ALA A 31 6.10 1.39 -14.92
N GLY A 32 5.63 2.26 -14.04
CA GLY A 32 4.20 2.49 -13.83
C GLY A 32 3.55 1.62 -12.76
N ASP A 33 4.24 0.64 -12.17
CA ASP A 33 3.75 -0.04 -10.96
C ASP A 33 3.67 0.94 -9.77
N THR A 34 2.79 0.67 -8.85
CA THR A 34 2.77 1.35 -7.55
C THR A 34 3.55 0.52 -6.55
N LEU A 35 4.60 1.11 -6.03
CA LEU A 35 5.36 0.56 -4.91
C LEU A 35 4.75 1.04 -3.60
N ILE A 36 4.55 0.13 -2.65
CA ILE A 36 4.15 0.45 -1.27
C ILE A 36 5.13 -0.25 -0.33
N VAL A 37 5.65 0.48 0.64
CA VAL A 37 6.46 -0.07 1.73
C VAL A 37 5.73 0.16 3.04
N PHE A 38 5.54 -0.91 3.80
CA PHE A 38 5.08 -0.93 5.16
C PHE A 38 6.27 -1.18 6.07
N HIS A 39 6.45 -0.32 7.05
CA HIS A 39 7.61 -0.34 7.93
C HIS A 39 7.19 -0.17 9.39
N ARG A 40 7.86 -0.89 10.27
CA ARG A 40 7.77 -0.71 11.71
C ARG A 40 9.14 -0.81 12.33
N SER A 41 9.46 0.11 13.22
CA SER A 41 10.63 0.03 14.10
C SER A 41 10.23 -0.41 15.50
N ALA A 42 11.19 -0.91 16.27
CA ALA A 42 10.98 -1.38 17.64
C ALA A 42 11.31 -0.30 18.69
N SER A 43 11.33 0.96 18.30
CA SER A 43 11.52 2.08 19.23
C SER A 43 10.92 3.36 18.69
N SER A 44 10.49 4.24 19.59
CA SER A 44 9.76 5.47 19.27
C SER A 44 10.53 6.45 18.39
N GLY A 45 9.86 7.06 17.43
CA GLY A 45 10.41 8.08 16.55
C GLY A 45 9.70 8.12 15.21
N VAL A 46 10.00 9.15 14.44
CA VAL A 46 9.50 9.28 13.07
C VAL A 46 10.43 8.57 12.10
N HIS A 47 9.85 8.10 11.00
CA HIS A 47 10.58 7.49 9.91
C HIS A 47 10.78 8.49 8.78
N GLY A 48 11.95 8.52 8.18
CA GLY A 48 12.21 9.38 7.02
C GLY A 48 12.47 8.53 5.77
N TYR A 49 11.59 8.64 4.79
CA TYR A 49 11.74 7.96 3.51
C TYR A 49 12.64 8.75 2.55
N PRO A 50 13.35 8.09 1.62
CA PRO A 50 14.19 8.76 0.65
C PRO A 50 13.37 9.58 -0.36
N GLY A 51 14.03 10.49 -1.08
CA GLY A 51 13.37 11.32 -2.09
C GLY A 51 12.60 10.50 -3.14
N GLY A 52 11.44 11.01 -3.55
CA GLY A 52 10.53 10.35 -4.49
C GLY A 52 9.50 9.43 -3.85
N TRP A 53 9.61 9.15 -2.55
CA TRP A 53 8.57 8.47 -1.77
C TRP A 53 7.66 9.48 -1.09
N THR A 54 6.38 9.15 -0.98
CA THR A 54 5.35 9.94 -0.29
C THR A 54 4.74 9.08 0.80
N GLU A 55 4.69 9.59 2.01
CA GLU A 55 4.13 8.89 3.15
C GLU A 55 2.60 8.90 3.09
N PHE A 56 1.98 7.77 3.43
CA PHE A 56 0.56 7.71 3.78
C PHE A 56 0.35 8.17 5.21
N PHE A 57 1.16 7.65 6.09
CA PHE A 57 1.22 7.99 7.50
C PHE A 57 2.58 7.61 8.08
N ASP A 58 2.95 8.30 9.13
CA ASP A 58 4.03 7.98 10.04
C ASP A 58 3.53 8.22 11.45
N LEU A 59 3.24 7.11 12.15
CA LEU A 59 2.71 7.16 13.50
C LEU A 59 3.87 6.99 14.47
N GLY A 60 4.36 8.11 14.97
CA GLY A 60 5.32 8.14 16.07
C GLY A 60 4.75 7.53 17.35
N THR A 61 5.44 7.74 18.44
CA THR A 61 5.12 7.19 19.79
C THR A 61 3.62 7.06 20.12
N PRO A 62 3.16 5.90 20.61
CA PRO A 62 3.95 4.69 20.97
C PRO A 62 4.03 3.65 19.88
N ASP A 63 3.52 3.90 18.68
CA ASP A 63 3.16 2.86 17.71
C ASP A 63 3.85 2.99 16.36
N GLU A 64 5.11 3.05 16.32
CA GLU A 64 6.05 3.32 15.22
C GLU A 64 5.83 2.51 13.95
N THR A 65 4.65 2.65 13.38
CA THR A 65 4.28 2.06 12.11
C THR A 65 4.13 3.16 11.07
N SER A 66 4.78 3.01 9.94
CA SER A 66 4.66 3.91 8.82
C SER A 66 4.39 3.16 7.52
N ALA A 67 3.87 3.87 6.55
CA ALA A 67 3.74 3.39 5.18
C ALA A 67 4.03 4.53 4.21
N ALA A 68 4.71 4.20 3.12
CA ALA A 68 4.96 5.14 2.03
C ALA A 68 4.80 4.45 0.68
N TRP A 69 4.57 5.26 -0.34
CA TRP A 69 4.39 4.80 -1.70
C TRP A 69 5.23 5.61 -2.69
N LYS A 70 5.46 5.02 -3.84
CA LYS A 70 6.12 5.65 -4.99
C LYS A 70 5.53 5.09 -6.28
N LYS A 71 5.41 5.93 -7.31
CA LYS A 71 5.19 5.43 -8.67
C LYS A 71 6.54 4.98 -9.25
N ALA A 72 6.64 3.73 -9.63
CA ALA A 72 7.88 3.13 -10.11
C ALA A 72 8.27 3.65 -11.50
N ASP A 73 9.55 3.87 -11.72
CA ASP A 73 10.12 4.12 -13.03
C ASP A 73 10.67 2.86 -13.73
N GLY A 74 10.68 1.73 -13.01
CA GLY A 74 11.13 0.41 -13.47
C GLY A 74 12.59 0.09 -13.12
N SER A 75 13.31 1.01 -12.47
CA SER A 75 14.69 0.77 -12.02
C SER A 75 14.80 0.19 -10.62
N GLU A 76 13.68 0.09 -9.89
CA GLU A 76 13.65 -0.28 -8.49
C GLU A 76 13.74 -1.79 -8.24
N GLY A 77 13.50 -2.62 -9.26
CA GLY A 77 13.46 -4.07 -9.12
C GLY A 77 14.72 -4.68 -8.50
N GLY A 78 14.56 -5.39 -7.39
CA GLY A 78 15.66 -6.04 -6.67
C GLY A 78 16.64 -5.09 -5.98
N THR A 79 16.32 -3.79 -5.89
CA THR A 79 17.14 -2.79 -5.20
C THR A 79 16.71 -2.64 -3.73
N THR A 80 17.27 -1.65 -3.04
CA THR A 80 16.93 -1.32 -1.66
C THR A 80 16.65 0.17 -1.52
N ILE A 81 15.90 0.53 -0.47
CA ILE A 81 15.81 1.90 0.02
C ILE A 81 16.34 1.98 1.45
N THR A 82 16.74 3.17 1.86
CA THR A 82 17.13 3.43 3.25
C THR A 82 16.09 4.32 3.91
N ILE A 83 15.47 3.80 4.97
CA ILE A 83 14.56 4.55 5.84
C ILE A 83 15.34 5.00 7.06
N THR A 84 15.34 6.29 7.36
CA THR A 84 15.93 6.82 8.59
C THR A 84 14.95 6.63 9.75
N GLN A 85 15.46 6.26 10.91
CA GLN A 85 14.66 5.98 12.11
C GLN A 85 15.50 6.22 13.38
N THR A 86 14.85 6.21 14.54
CA THR A 86 15.58 6.05 15.81
C THR A 86 16.28 4.69 15.82
N SER A 87 17.52 4.63 16.30
CA SER A 87 18.30 3.39 16.26
C SER A 87 17.61 2.24 16.98
N SER A 88 17.05 1.32 16.20
CA SER A 88 16.30 0.16 16.67
C SER A 88 16.32 -0.96 15.62
N LYS A 89 15.83 -2.13 16.00
CA LYS A 89 15.46 -3.18 15.06
C LYS A 89 14.22 -2.77 14.27
N PHE A 90 13.95 -3.44 13.15
CA PHE A 90 12.81 -3.11 12.30
C PHE A 90 12.30 -4.30 11.49
N ALA A 91 11.09 -4.17 11.00
CA ALA A 91 10.48 -5.09 10.05
C ALA A 91 9.83 -4.32 8.92
N SER A 92 9.94 -4.82 7.68
CA SER A 92 9.32 -4.17 6.53
C SER A 92 8.79 -5.17 5.53
N VAL A 93 7.68 -4.80 4.88
CA VAL A 93 7.08 -5.52 3.76
C VAL A 93 6.89 -4.54 2.61
N ALA A 94 7.30 -4.90 1.41
CA ALA A 94 7.16 -4.11 0.21
C ALA A 94 6.32 -4.84 -0.84
N TYR A 95 5.47 -4.10 -1.54
CA TYR A 95 4.62 -4.57 -2.65
C TYR A 95 4.91 -3.77 -3.91
N ALA A 96 4.94 -4.46 -5.06
CA ALA A 96 4.79 -3.87 -6.38
C ALA A 96 3.41 -4.25 -6.92
N ILE A 97 2.63 -3.26 -7.36
CA ILE A 97 1.24 -3.41 -7.78
C ILE A 97 1.05 -2.79 -9.16
N ALA A 98 0.55 -3.58 -10.11
CA ALA A 98 0.19 -3.15 -11.44
C ALA A 98 -1.32 -2.95 -11.59
N GLY A 99 -1.75 -2.17 -12.59
CA GLY A 99 -3.16 -2.03 -12.99
C GLY A 99 -3.98 -1.12 -12.09
N GLU A 100 -3.36 -0.26 -11.31
CA GLU A 100 -4.09 0.78 -10.57
C GLU A 100 -4.60 1.90 -11.47
N ASP A 101 -5.63 2.58 -11.02
CA ASP A 101 -6.13 3.80 -11.66
C ASP A 101 -5.16 4.97 -11.41
N PRO A 102 -4.48 5.50 -12.43
CA PRO A 102 -3.54 6.61 -12.24
C PRO A 102 -4.21 7.92 -11.81
N ALA A 103 -5.53 8.03 -11.94
CA ALA A 103 -6.30 9.20 -11.48
C ALA A 103 -6.62 9.13 -9.97
N VAL A 104 -6.42 7.97 -9.33
CA VAL A 104 -6.64 7.74 -7.89
C VAL A 104 -5.36 7.19 -7.28
N THR A 105 -4.31 7.96 -7.37
CA THR A 105 -2.99 7.68 -6.81
C THR A 105 -2.70 8.75 -5.74
N PRO A 106 -2.35 8.41 -4.52
CA PRO A 106 -2.04 7.07 -3.98
C PRO A 106 -3.28 6.20 -3.76
N PRO A 107 -3.09 4.88 -3.49
CA PRO A 107 -4.15 4.05 -2.91
C PRO A 107 -4.73 4.68 -1.65
N GLU A 108 -6.01 4.44 -1.37
CA GLU A 108 -6.63 4.95 -0.15
C GLU A 108 -6.33 4.06 1.05
N SER A 109 -6.19 4.66 2.23
CA SER A 109 -6.02 3.95 3.50
C SER A 109 -7.10 4.34 4.50
N SER A 110 -7.45 3.41 5.41
CA SER A 110 -8.22 3.75 6.60
C SER A 110 -7.42 4.69 7.52
N VAL A 111 -8.08 5.29 8.50
CA VAL A 111 -7.41 6.13 9.52
C VAL A 111 -6.51 5.32 10.46
N GLY A 112 -6.73 4.01 10.51
CA GLY A 112 -5.97 3.05 11.31
C GLY A 112 -6.54 2.84 12.72
N ALA A 113 -6.63 1.57 13.08
CA ALA A 113 -6.97 1.11 14.42
C ALA A 113 -5.71 0.88 15.25
N SER A 114 -5.85 0.93 16.57
CA SER A 114 -4.80 0.63 17.53
C SER A 114 -5.36 -0.08 18.76
N GLY A 115 -4.49 -0.81 19.43
CA GLY A 115 -4.85 -1.48 20.67
C GLY A 115 -3.67 -2.22 21.28
N ASN A 116 -3.93 -2.83 22.45
CA ASN A 116 -3.01 -3.76 23.11
C ASN A 116 -3.74 -5.08 23.29
N SER A 117 -3.55 -6.00 22.37
CA SER A 117 -4.25 -7.29 22.36
C SER A 117 -3.58 -8.28 21.40
N ALA A 118 -4.02 -9.54 21.44
CA ALA A 118 -3.62 -10.56 20.47
C ALA A 118 -4.47 -10.57 19.18
N GLY A 119 -5.31 -9.57 18.98
CA GLY A 119 -6.21 -9.45 17.83
C GLY A 119 -6.12 -8.10 17.13
N PRO A 120 -5.02 -7.74 16.46
CA PRO A 120 -4.96 -6.54 15.63
C PRO A 120 -6.08 -6.53 14.59
N ASP A 121 -6.96 -5.52 14.63
CA ASP A 121 -8.17 -5.45 13.80
C ASP A 121 -8.15 -4.18 12.93
N PRO A 122 -7.87 -4.30 11.62
CA PRO A 122 -7.88 -3.16 10.71
C PRO A 122 -9.25 -2.51 10.61
N ASP A 123 -9.30 -1.17 10.60
CA ASP A 123 -10.54 -0.43 10.42
C ASP A 123 -11.20 -0.71 9.06
N ASN A 124 -12.52 -0.59 9.05
CA ASN A 124 -13.28 -0.55 7.80
C ASN A 124 -12.85 0.62 6.91
N LEU A 125 -12.73 0.36 5.62
CA LEU A 125 -12.48 1.37 4.59
C LEU A 125 -13.59 1.36 3.53
N ALA A 126 -14.20 2.53 3.30
CA ALA A 126 -15.08 2.80 2.18
C ALA A 126 -14.39 3.85 1.28
N PRO A 127 -13.75 3.44 0.17
CA PRO A 127 -13.01 4.35 -0.68
C PRO A 127 -13.90 5.45 -1.28
N ALA A 128 -13.41 6.70 -1.30
CA ALA A 128 -14.12 7.87 -1.82
C ALA A 128 -13.51 8.38 -3.15
N GLY A 129 -12.23 8.11 -3.38
CA GLY A 129 -11.51 8.54 -4.57
C GLY A 129 -12.06 7.97 -5.87
N GLY A 130 -11.83 8.66 -6.99
CA GLY A 130 -12.29 8.21 -8.30
C GLY A 130 -13.80 8.03 -8.41
N GLY A 131 -14.58 8.75 -7.59
CA GLY A 131 -16.04 8.63 -7.53
C GLY A 131 -16.54 7.55 -6.57
N GLY A 132 -15.68 6.90 -5.79
CA GLY A 132 -16.05 5.93 -4.76
C GLY A 132 -16.87 4.74 -5.27
N GLY A 133 -17.67 4.17 -4.36
CA GLY A 133 -18.64 3.13 -4.67
C GLY A 133 -18.04 1.74 -4.94
N ALA A 134 -18.88 0.84 -5.42
CA ALA A 134 -18.49 -0.54 -5.63
C ALA A 134 -17.62 -0.70 -6.89
N LYS A 135 -16.43 -1.25 -6.70
CA LYS A 135 -15.44 -1.54 -7.75
C LYS A 135 -14.68 -2.84 -7.43
N ASP A 136 -13.91 -3.29 -8.39
CA ASP A 136 -13.02 -4.44 -8.25
C ASP A 136 -11.68 -4.02 -7.63
N TYR A 137 -11.70 -3.61 -6.35
CA TYR A 137 -10.51 -3.18 -5.63
C TYR A 137 -9.54 -4.34 -5.33
N LEU A 138 -8.25 -4.02 -5.29
CA LEU A 138 -7.30 -4.82 -4.51
C LEU A 138 -7.24 -4.24 -3.10
N TRP A 139 -7.63 -5.04 -2.12
CA TRP A 139 -7.58 -4.70 -0.71
C TRP A 139 -6.30 -5.23 -0.08
N LEU A 140 -5.67 -4.43 0.79
CA LEU A 140 -4.58 -4.88 1.65
C LEU A 140 -4.98 -4.67 3.11
N ALA A 141 -4.82 -5.71 3.91
CA ALA A 141 -4.90 -5.63 5.37
C ALA A 141 -3.48 -5.60 5.92
N LEU A 142 -3.16 -4.59 6.71
CA LEU A 142 -1.86 -4.39 7.35
C LEU A 142 -2.01 -4.48 8.85
N MET A 143 -1.07 -5.14 9.53
CA MET A 143 -0.78 -4.90 10.94
C MET A 143 0.71 -4.63 11.16
N GLY A 144 1.02 -3.71 12.07
CA GLY A 144 2.29 -3.58 12.74
C GLY A 144 2.10 -3.84 14.23
N ILE A 145 2.90 -4.69 14.84
CA ILE A 145 2.82 -5.02 16.26
C ILE A 145 4.18 -4.96 16.92
N GLU A 146 4.22 -4.50 18.15
CA GLU A 146 5.38 -4.53 19.02
C GLU A 146 5.57 -5.91 19.63
N GLY A 147 6.70 -6.12 20.29
CA GLY A 147 6.99 -7.32 21.06
C GLY A 147 7.34 -8.54 20.25
N GLU A 148 7.75 -9.58 20.96
CA GLU A 148 8.16 -10.84 20.36
C GLU A 148 6.95 -11.73 20.06
N GLN A 149 6.76 -12.01 18.79
CA GLN A 149 5.74 -12.93 18.33
C GLN A 149 6.38 -14.28 18.01
N THR A 150 6.05 -15.29 18.77
CA THR A 150 6.69 -16.64 18.70
C THR A 150 6.29 -17.44 17.46
N SER A 151 5.26 -17.02 16.74
CA SER A 151 4.78 -17.65 15.50
C SER A 151 4.31 -16.61 14.49
N PRO A 152 4.27 -16.93 13.19
CA PRO A 152 3.61 -16.08 12.21
C PRO A 152 2.15 -15.82 12.61
N PRO A 153 1.58 -14.67 12.25
CA PRO A 153 0.17 -14.37 12.55
C PRO A 153 -0.78 -15.24 11.73
N THR A 154 -1.98 -15.46 12.25
CA THR A 154 -3.12 -15.86 11.42
C THR A 154 -3.70 -14.60 10.79
N TYR A 155 -3.98 -14.65 9.50
CA TYR A 155 -4.46 -13.52 8.72
C TYR A 155 -6.00 -13.47 8.72
N PRO A 156 -6.60 -12.31 8.43
CA PRO A 156 -8.04 -12.17 8.27
C PRO A 156 -8.60 -13.19 7.25
N ALA A 157 -9.82 -13.64 7.49
CA ALA A 157 -10.49 -14.61 6.60
C ALA A 157 -10.62 -14.05 5.17
N ASN A 158 -10.46 -14.91 4.18
CA ASN A 158 -10.50 -14.59 2.74
C ASN A 158 -9.34 -13.72 2.22
N TYR A 159 -8.34 -13.45 3.05
CA TYR A 159 -7.09 -12.82 2.62
C TYR A 159 -6.06 -13.87 2.25
N THR A 160 -5.25 -13.57 1.25
CA THR A 160 -4.24 -14.46 0.65
C THR A 160 -2.93 -13.73 0.40
N GLU A 161 -1.92 -14.43 -0.15
CA GLU A 161 -0.57 -13.88 -0.42
C GLU A 161 0.01 -13.15 0.78
N ASN A 162 -0.02 -13.84 1.89
CA ASN A 162 0.36 -13.36 3.19
C ASN A 162 1.87 -13.05 3.24
N GLN A 163 2.21 -11.81 3.59
CA GLN A 163 3.58 -11.37 3.82
C GLN A 163 3.80 -11.11 5.30
N ASN A 164 4.94 -11.54 5.81
CA ASN A 164 5.30 -11.37 7.20
C ASN A 164 6.79 -11.08 7.32
N ALA A 165 7.12 -9.97 7.95
CA ALA A 165 8.47 -9.62 8.35
C ALA A 165 8.51 -9.48 9.87
N ALA A 166 9.55 -10.01 10.49
CA ALA A 166 9.79 -9.87 11.92
C ALA A 166 11.28 -9.57 12.14
N ASP A 167 11.57 -8.69 13.07
CA ASP A 167 12.93 -8.25 13.34
C ASP A 167 13.77 -9.26 14.10
N SER A 168 13.14 -10.17 14.80
CA SER A 168 13.86 -11.09 15.65
C SER A 168 13.46 -12.53 15.43
N GLY A 169 14.41 -13.37 15.53
CA GLY A 169 14.23 -14.78 15.70
C GLY A 169 14.59 -15.27 17.09
N THR A 170 14.80 -14.40 18.08
CA THR A 170 15.30 -14.81 19.39
C THR A 170 14.50 -14.21 20.52
N ALA A 171 14.11 -15.06 21.45
CA ALA A 171 13.53 -14.69 22.72
C ALA A 171 14.40 -13.60 23.40
N GLY A 172 13.90 -12.40 23.45
CA GLY A 172 14.51 -11.21 24.02
C GLY A 172 13.49 -10.35 24.69
N ALA A 173 13.90 -9.23 25.25
CA ALA A 173 12.97 -8.31 25.92
C ALA A 173 11.86 -7.86 24.96
N ILE A 174 10.65 -7.98 25.38
CA ILE A 174 9.39 -7.74 24.65
C ILE A 174 9.37 -6.37 23.95
N THR A 175 10.00 -5.37 24.52
CA THR A 175 9.98 -3.98 24.09
C THR A 175 10.99 -3.63 22.98
N THR A 176 11.74 -4.59 22.45
CA THR A 176 12.79 -4.33 21.45
C THR A 176 12.57 -5.02 20.13
N ASN A 177 11.45 -5.69 19.95
CA ASN A 177 11.11 -6.47 18.78
C ASN A 177 9.85 -5.93 18.13
N CYS A 178 9.70 -6.14 16.83
CA CYS A 178 8.51 -5.73 16.09
C CYS A 178 8.23 -6.67 14.91
N ARG A 179 7.01 -6.58 14.40
CA ARG A 179 6.54 -7.33 13.24
C ARG A 179 5.64 -6.49 12.38
N VAL A 180 5.73 -6.70 11.07
CA VAL A 180 4.77 -6.24 10.07
C VAL A 180 4.19 -7.45 9.37
N ALA A 181 2.88 -7.50 9.23
CA ALA A 181 2.21 -8.49 8.41
C ALA A 181 1.18 -7.83 7.49
N VAL A 182 1.13 -8.28 6.26
CA VAL A 182 0.22 -7.76 5.23
C VAL A 182 -0.36 -8.93 4.46
N ALA A 183 -1.63 -8.86 4.13
CA ALA A 183 -2.31 -9.80 3.26
C ALA A 183 -3.19 -9.06 2.25
N LYS A 184 -3.49 -9.69 1.13
CA LYS A 184 -4.34 -9.12 0.09
C LYS A 184 -5.66 -9.88 -0.07
N ARG A 185 -6.67 -9.16 -0.53
CA ARG A 185 -7.95 -9.70 -0.98
C ARG A 185 -8.38 -9.02 -2.26
N THR A 186 -8.97 -9.77 -3.18
CA THR A 186 -9.72 -9.23 -4.31
C THR A 186 -11.18 -9.57 -4.11
N ASP A 187 -12.06 -8.56 -4.17
CA ASP A 187 -13.50 -8.74 -3.99
C ASP A 187 -14.26 -8.01 -5.08
N LEU A 188 -15.10 -8.74 -5.79
CA LEU A 188 -15.83 -8.23 -6.94
C LEU A 188 -16.88 -7.24 -6.49
N ASN A 189 -16.84 -6.04 -7.09
CA ASN A 189 -17.85 -5.01 -6.93
C ASN A 189 -18.13 -4.63 -5.45
N ALA A 190 -17.07 -4.55 -4.65
CA ALA A 190 -17.18 -4.15 -3.25
C ALA A 190 -17.17 -2.61 -3.11
N ALA A 191 -18.03 -2.07 -2.24
CA ALA A 191 -18.07 -0.63 -1.93
C ALA A 191 -17.27 -0.27 -0.68
N SER A 192 -16.97 -1.25 0.15
CA SER A 192 -16.19 -1.12 1.38
C SER A 192 -15.63 -2.48 1.78
N GLU A 193 -14.61 -2.48 2.61
CA GLU A 193 -14.01 -3.67 3.17
C GLU A 193 -13.73 -3.49 4.66
N ASN A 194 -14.09 -4.52 5.42
CA ASN A 194 -13.71 -4.68 6.82
C ASN A 194 -12.98 -6.03 6.93
N PRO A 195 -11.64 -6.06 6.97
CA PRO A 195 -10.88 -7.29 6.89
C PRO A 195 -11.15 -8.30 8.01
N GLY A 196 -11.51 -7.81 9.20
CA GLY A 196 -11.49 -8.59 10.43
C GLY A 196 -10.08 -8.70 11.01
N ALA A 197 -9.97 -9.25 12.20
CA ALA A 197 -8.74 -9.25 12.97
C ALA A 197 -7.70 -10.26 12.46
N PHE A 198 -6.43 -9.87 12.57
CA PHE A 198 -5.33 -10.81 12.67
C PHE A 198 -5.38 -11.53 14.02
N THR A 199 -4.71 -12.68 14.13
CA THR A 199 -4.45 -13.31 15.43
C THR A 199 -2.95 -13.49 15.59
N VAL A 200 -2.41 -13.00 16.70
CA VAL A 200 -0.98 -13.07 17.03
C VAL A 200 -0.75 -13.91 18.30
N SER A 201 0.48 -14.36 18.50
CA SER A 201 0.82 -15.27 19.60
C SER A 201 0.90 -14.61 20.96
N VAL A 202 1.21 -13.31 21.00
CA VAL A 202 1.37 -12.53 22.23
C VAL A 202 0.63 -11.21 22.06
N ALA A 203 -0.14 -10.81 23.08
CA ALA A 203 -0.78 -9.50 23.11
C ALA A 203 0.26 -8.41 23.34
N ASP A 204 0.25 -7.39 22.51
CA ASP A 204 1.11 -6.22 22.64
C ASP A 204 0.49 -5.01 21.90
N ASP A 205 1.17 -3.87 21.90
CA ASP A 205 0.72 -2.66 21.23
C ASP A 205 0.82 -2.83 19.70
N TRP A 206 -0.27 -2.50 19.00
CA TRP A 206 -0.39 -2.68 17.57
C TRP A 206 -1.10 -1.52 16.87
N ARG A 207 -0.80 -1.40 15.58
CA ARG A 207 -1.56 -0.61 14.60
C ARG A 207 -2.00 -1.51 13.46
N ALA A 208 -3.20 -1.26 12.94
CA ALA A 208 -3.73 -1.98 11.80
C ALA A 208 -4.51 -1.07 10.86
N PHE A 209 -4.42 -1.35 9.56
CA PHE A 209 -4.96 -0.50 8.49
C PHE A 209 -5.55 -1.35 7.37
N THR A 210 -6.56 -0.80 6.71
CA THR A 210 -7.06 -1.29 5.43
C THR A 210 -6.65 -0.34 4.33
N PHE A 211 -6.16 -0.87 3.21
CA PHE A 211 -5.84 -0.12 1.99
C PHE A 211 -6.72 -0.59 0.84
N ALA A 212 -7.09 0.34 -0.03
CA ALA A 212 -7.80 0.08 -1.28
C ALA A 212 -6.99 0.60 -2.47
N VAL A 213 -6.58 -0.31 -3.36
CA VAL A 213 -5.99 0.06 -4.65
C VAL A 213 -7.09 0.06 -5.70
N HIS A 214 -7.32 1.19 -6.32
CA HIS A 214 -8.38 1.36 -7.31
C HIS A 214 -8.02 0.66 -8.62
N PRO A 215 -8.97 -0.06 -9.26
CA PRO A 215 -8.75 -0.64 -10.59
C PRO A 215 -8.69 0.44 -11.66
N ALA A 216 -7.79 0.27 -12.63
CA ALA A 216 -7.74 1.12 -13.82
C ALA A 216 -9.08 1.11 -14.56
N PRO A 217 -9.54 2.25 -15.10
CA PRO A 217 -10.74 2.29 -15.92
C PRO A 217 -10.64 1.30 -17.09
N PRO A 218 -11.77 0.69 -17.53
CA PRO A 218 -11.77 -0.10 -18.75
C PRO A 218 -11.21 0.69 -19.93
N PRO A 219 -10.39 0.10 -20.80
CA PRO A 219 -9.93 0.76 -22.01
C PRO A 219 -11.13 1.35 -22.78
N GLY A 220 -11.14 2.67 -23.01
CA GLY A 220 -12.21 3.38 -23.70
C GLY A 220 -13.26 4.04 -22.83
N ALA A 221 -13.28 3.88 -21.51
CA ALA A 221 -14.26 4.51 -20.62
C ALA A 221 -14.06 6.03 -20.42
N GLY A 222 -12.93 6.59 -20.84
CA GLY A 222 -12.56 7.98 -20.55
C GLY A 222 -12.40 8.92 -21.74
N GLN A 223 -12.65 8.50 -22.97
CA GLN A 223 -12.65 9.42 -24.11
C GLN A 223 -14.08 9.83 -24.42
N PRO A 224 -14.48 11.10 -24.21
CA PRO A 224 -15.69 11.58 -24.84
C PRO A 224 -15.49 11.37 -26.35
N THR A 225 -16.28 10.49 -26.95
CA THR A 225 -16.36 10.41 -28.40
C THR A 225 -16.78 11.79 -28.88
N VAL A 226 -15.83 12.61 -29.32
CA VAL A 226 -16.13 13.78 -30.11
C VAL A 226 -16.83 13.23 -31.35
N LYS A 227 -18.17 13.21 -31.33
CA LYS A 227 -18.92 13.00 -32.55
C LYS A 227 -18.45 14.08 -33.48
N ARG A 228 -17.58 13.75 -34.42
CA ARG A 228 -17.36 14.56 -35.60
C ARG A 228 -18.71 14.60 -36.28
N TRP A 229 -19.42 15.66 -36.06
CA TRP A 229 -20.53 16.03 -36.98
C TRP A 229 -19.88 16.08 -38.36
N GLY A 230 -20.34 15.20 -39.25
CA GLY A 230 -19.85 15.14 -40.62
C GLY A 230 -19.83 16.54 -41.18
N GLY A 231 -18.63 17.02 -41.48
CA GLY A 231 -18.48 18.35 -42.07
C GLY A 231 -19.19 18.38 -43.40
N VAL A 232 -20.33 19.04 -43.45
CA VAL A 232 -20.86 19.55 -44.70
C VAL A 232 -19.87 20.63 -45.14
N PRO A 233 -19.23 20.49 -46.31
CA PRO A 233 -18.34 21.54 -46.76
C PRO A 233 -19.20 22.78 -47.04
N PHE A 234 -18.97 23.84 -46.30
CA PHE A 234 -19.53 25.16 -46.63
C PHE A 234 -18.93 25.56 -47.99
N ALA A 235 -19.79 25.61 -49.01
CA ALA A 235 -19.46 26.24 -50.28
C ALA A 235 -19.10 27.72 -49.99
N ARG A 236 -17.89 28.14 -50.30
CA ARG A 236 -17.48 29.54 -50.24
C ARG A 236 -18.36 30.32 -51.26
N PRO A 237 -19.01 31.39 -50.86
CA PRO A 237 -19.64 32.28 -51.81
C PRO A 237 -18.55 32.92 -52.69
N THR A 238 -18.66 32.80 -54.02
CA THR A 238 -17.88 33.51 -54.99
C THR A 238 -18.18 35.00 -54.85
N PRO A 239 -17.15 35.89 -54.81
CA PRO A 239 -17.44 37.35 -54.84
C PRO A 239 -17.99 37.70 -56.18
N ALA A 240 -19.17 38.38 -56.16
CA ALA A 240 -19.75 38.98 -57.37
C ALA A 240 -18.82 40.09 -57.89
N GLY A 241 -18.47 40.00 -59.15
CA GLY A 241 -17.66 41.02 -59.82
C GLY A 241 -18.40 42.34 -59.90
N LEU A 242 -17.73 43.41 -59.58
CA LEU A 242 -18.14 44.79 -59.87
C LEU A 242 -17.87 45.12 -61.33
N TRP A 243 -18.88 45.61 -62.01
CA TRP A 243 -18.75 46.37 -63.24
C TRP A 243 -18.76 47.85 -62.90
#